data_b158b60cd96e7e63cc2cbc22500c8868
#
_entry.id   b158b60cd96e7e63cc2cbc22500c8868
#
_cell.length_a   1.000
_cell.length_b   1.000
_cell.length_c   1.000
_cell.angle_alpha   90.00
_cell.angle_beta   90.00
_cell.angle_gamma   90.00
#
_symmetry.space_group_name_H-M   'P 1'
#
loop_
_entity.id
_entity.type
_entity.pdbx_description
1 polymer ?
#
loop_
_entity_poly.entity_id
_entity_poly.type
_entity_poly.pdbx_seq_one_letter_code
_entity_poly.pdbx_strand_id
1 'polypeptide(L)'
;FIAVLLGGSILYMNSSIRAEQTAEKRRTEFKQLGIDLADASDYLTDEARKFAVTWELLHLNRYWEEINVTQTRDNVISRLQELNSPDEELELLAEAKRNSDALVETERRSMRLIMEALGYPEEDMVYEVATFQLSPEDLELSREEKLEKARDIMFDQEYDDDKDSIMDPIAEFQEIMNARLEAELEVARKATT
;
A
#
# COMPACT_ATOMS: atom_id res chain seq x y z
N PHE A 1 47.81 25.38 -21.76
CA PHE A 1 46.48 25.37 -22.37
C PHE A 1 45.87 23.95 -22.43
N ILE A 2 46.61 22.95 -22.91
CA ILE A 2 46.17 21.55 -23.02
C ILE A 2 45.82 20.95 -21.64
N ALA A 3 46.59 21.19 -20.59
CA ALA A 3 46.34 20.68 -19.25
C ALA A 3 45.04 21.19 -18.63
N VAL A 4 44.65 22.44 -18.92
CA VAL A 4 43.39 23.05 -18.44
C VAL A 4 42.17 22.44 -19.16
N LEU A 5 42.30 22.16 -20.45
CA LEU A 5 41.25 21.50 -21.24
C LEU A 5 41.05 20.05 -20.81
N LEU A 6 42.15 19.30 -20.53
CA LEU A 6 42.08 17.93 -20.00
C LEU A 6 41.44 17.89 -18.59
N GLY A 7 41.82 18.80 -17.72
CA GLY A 7 41.22 18.91 -16.37
C GLY A 7 39.73 19.23 -16.40
N GLY A 8 39.31 20.16 -17.26
CA GLY A 8 37.90 20.51 -17.47
C GLY A 8 37.08 19.33 -18.01
N SER A 9 37.63 18.58 -18.96
CA SER A 9 36.98 17.39 -19.55
C SER A 9 36.79 16.27 -18.52
N ILE A 10 37.79 16.02 -17.68
CA ILE A 10 37.70 15.00 -16.61
C ILE A 10 36.65 15.38 -15.56
N LEU A 11 36.61 16.65 -15.13
CA LEU A 11 35.61 17.13 -14.18
C LEU A 11 34.20 17.05 -14.73
N TYR A 12 34.01 17.43 -16.01
CA TYR A 12 32.72 17.30 -16.70
C TYR A 12 32.27 15.84 -16.77
N MET A 13 33.12 14.94 -17.22
CA MET A 13 32.84 13.51 -17.33
C MET A 13 32.50 12.90 -15.97
N ASN A 14 33.23 13.24 -14.91
CA ASN A 14 32.94 12.78 -13.55
C ASN A 14 31.56 13.31 -13.03
N SER A 15 31.20 14.55 -13.35
CA SER A 15 29.91 15.12 -12.95
C SER A 15 28.74 14.43 -13.68
N SER A 16 28.90 14.12 -14.95
CA SER A 16 27.90 13.43 -15.77
C SER A 16 27.70 11.98 -15.30
N ILE A 17 28.78 11.24 -15.04
CA ILE A 17 28.69 9.87 -14.48
C ILE A 17 27.97 9.89 -13.12
N ARG A 18 28.24 10.86 -12.27
CA ARG A 18 27.54 10.99 -10.98
C ARG A 18 26.05 11.30 -11.16
N ALA A 19 25.69 12.14 -12.12
CA ALA A 19 24.30 12.45 -12.42
C ALA A 19 23.52 11.20 -12.88
N GLU A 20 24.11 10.42 -13.79
CA GLU A 20 23.53 9.15 -14.24
C GLU A 20 23.37 8.15 -13.09
N GLN A 21 24.41 7.96 -12.26
CA GLN A 21 24.34 7.08 -11.09
C GLN A 21 23.26 7.53 -10.08
N THR A 22 23.11 8.83 -9.89
CA THR A 22 22.08 9.39 -9.00
C THR A 22 20.69 9.14 -9.57
N ALA A 23 20.48 9.36 -10.87
CA ALA A 23 19.20 9.09 -11.53
C ALA A 23 18.84 7.59 -11.47
N GLU A 24 19.80 6.69 -11.67
CA GLU A 24 19.56 5.24 -11.58
C GLU A 24 19.23 4.79 -10.15
N LYS A 25 19.91 5.30 -9.14
CA LYS A 25 19.59 5.04 -7.74
C LYS A 25 18.18 5.53 -7.38
N ARG A 26 17.84 6.76 -7.81
CA ARG A 26 16.51 7.33 -7.62
C ARG A 26 15.44 6.46 -8.27
N ARG A 27 15.65 6.06 -9.51
CA ARG A 27 14.75 5.16 -10.24
C ARG A 27 14.52 3.85 -9.49
N THR A 28 15.59 3.22 -9.01
CA THR A 28 15.52 1.97 -8.26
C THR A 28 14.73 2.13 -6.96
N GLU A 29 14.98 3.20 -6.19
CA GLU A 29 14.28 3.48 -4.94
C GLU A 29 12.78 3.70 -5.19
N PHE A 30 12.41 4.54 -6.15
CA PHE A 30 11.00 4.80 -6.48
C PHE A 30 10.26 3.54 -6.93
N LYS A 31 10.89 2.71 -7.78
CA LYS A 31 10.29 1.44 -8.21
C LYS A 31 10.05 0.49 -7.04
N GLN A 32 11.01 0.40 -6.12
CA GLN A 32 10.85 -0.44 -4.93
C GLN A 32 9.71 0.07 -4.04
N LEU A 33 9.61 1.38 -3.81
CA LEU A 33 8.52 1.98 -3.05
C LEU A 33 7.15 1.69 -3.68
N GLY A 34 7.04 1.73 -5.01
CA GLY A 34 5.81 1.36 -5.71
C GLY A 34 5.44 -0.12 -5.53
N ILE A 35 6.42 -1.02 -5.55
CA ILE A 35 6.21 -2.45 -5.27
C ILE A 35 5.78 -2.65 -3.82
N ASP A 36 6.48 -2.07 -2.87
CA ASP A 36 6.19 -2.20 -1.43
C ASP A 36 4.76 -1.73 -1.11
N LEU A 37 4.29 -0.68 -1.78
CA LEU A 37 2.93 -0.17 -1.60
C LEU A 37 1.87 -1.17 -2.09
N ALA A 38 2.05 -1.72 -3.29
CA ALA A 38 1.14 -2.72 -3.85
C ALA A 38 1.13 -3.99 -2.99
N ASP A 39 2.31 -4.49 -2.63
CA ASP A 39 2.48 -5.69 -1.79
C ASP A 39 1.84 -5.52 -0.41
N ALA A 40 1.97 -4.35 0.22
CA ALA A 40 1.35 -4.07 1.51
C ALA A 40 -0.19 -4.07 1.42
N SER A 41 -0.76 -3.55 0.31
CA SER A 41 -2.19 -3.60 0.08
C SER A 41 -2.70 -5.02 -0.14
N ASP A 42 -1.97 -5.84 -0.88
CA ASP A 42 -2.31 -7.24 -1.11
C ASP A 42 -2.15 -8.08 0.16
N TYR A 43 -1.13 -7.81 0.96
CA TYR A 43 -0.90 -8.47 2.24
C TYR A 43 -2.08 -8.28 3.20
N LEU A 44 -2.62 -7.05 3.32
CA LEU A 44 -3.77 -6.78 4.17
C LEU A 44 -5.01 -7.55 3.70
N THR A 45 -5.31 -7.55 2.41
CA THR A 45 -6.41 -8.32 1.84
C THR A 45 -6.25 -9.81 2.12
N ASP A 46 -5.06 -10.35 1.93
CA ASP A 46 -4.73 -11.74 2.17
C ASP A 46 -4.94 -12.15 3.64
N GLU A 47 -4.44 -11.35 4.59
CA GLU A 47 -4.58 -11.66 6.01
C GLU A 47 -6.05 -11.54 6.47
N ALA A 48 -6.80 -10.53 5.98
CA ALA A 48 -8.21 -10.39 6.28
C ALA A 48 -9.04 -11.57 5.72
N ARG A 49 -8.79 -11.97 4.47
CA ARG A 49 -9.46 -13.13 3.83
C ARG A 49 -9.09 -14.46 4.51
N LYS A 50 -7.82 -14.66 4.87
CA LYS A 50 -7.39 -15.84 5.62
C LYS A 50 -8.11 -15.93 6.96
N PHE A 51 -8.21 -14.80 7.70
CA PHE A 51 -8.98 -14.79 8.95
C PHE A 51 -10.45 -15.12 8.73
N ALA A 52 -11.08 -14.57 7.68
CA ALA A 52 -12.49 -14.83 7.37
C ALA A 52 -12.79 -16.32 7.08
N VAL A 53 -11.82 -17.07 6.61
CA VAL A 53 -11.96 -18.50 6.26
C VAL A 53 -11.48 -19.43 7.36
N THR A 54 -10.34 -19.12 8.00
CA THR A 54 -9.69 -20.03 8.97
C THR A 54 -10.03 -19.75 10.41
N TRP A 55 -10.42 -18.49 10.72
CA TRP A 55 -10.68 -17.95 12.06
C TRP A 55 -9.44 -17.96 12.97
N GLU A 56 -8.25 -18.14 12.39
CA GLU A 56 -7.00 -18.14 13.14
C GLU A 56 -6.58 -16.72 13.52
N LEU A 57 -6.48 -16.45 14.84
CA LEU A 57 -6.10 -15.15 15.37
C LEU A 57 -4.75 -14.64 14.86
N LEU A 58 -3.87 -15.54 14.39
CA LEU A 58 -2.61 -15.18 13.76
C LEU A 58 -2.82 -14.20 12.61
N HIS A 59 -3.83 -14.44 11.75
CA HIS A 59 -4.12 -13.57 10.60
C HIS A 59 -4.71 -12.24 11.02
N LEU A 60 -5.61 -12.25 12.00
CA LEU A 60 -6.14 -11.02 12.61
C LEU A 60 -5.03 -10.14 13.19
N ASN A 61 -4.11 -10.76 13.96
CA ASN A 61 -3.01 -10.04 14.59
C ASN A 61 -2.03 -9.46 13.54
N ARG A 62 -1.70 -10.21 12.50
CA ARG A 62 -0.83 -9.75 11.40
C ARG A 62 -1.43 -8.58 10.63
N TYR A 63 -2.74 -8.62 10.39
CA TYR A 63 -3.45 -7.53 9.74
C TYR A 63 -3.32 -6.22 10.54
N TRP A 64 -3.63 -6.27 11.84
CA TRP A 64 -3.57 -5.09 12.69
C TRP A 64 -2.14 -4.67 13.04
N GLU A 65 -1.19 -5.58 13.06
CA GLU A 65 0.24 -5.24 13.17
C GLU A 65 0.70 -4.41 11.97
N GLU A 66 0.31 -4.77 10.75
CA GLU A 66 0.63 -3.98 9.56
C GLU A 66 0.01 -2.57 9.63
N ILE A 67 -1.25 -2.46 10.04
CA ILE A 67 -1.93 -1.15 10.13
C ILE A 67 -1.37 -0.27 11.25
N ASN A 68 -1.10 -0.83 12.43
CA ASN A 68 -0.82 -0.05 13.63
C ASN A 68 0.67 0.09 13.95
N VAL A 69 1.50 -0.85 13.49
CA VAL A 69 2.92 -0.93 13.88
C VAL A 69 3.83 -0.76 12.68
N THR A 70 3.73 -1.64 11.70
CA THR A 70 4.60 -1.63 10.51
C THR A 70 4.32 -0.43 9.63
N GLN A 71 3.04 -0.13 9.37
CA GLN A 71 2.56 1.04 8.63
C GLN A 71 3.24 1.23 7.27
N THR A 72 3.46 0.13 6.54
CA THR A 72 4.24 0.15 5.28
C THR A 72 3.70 1.17 4.29
N ARG A 73 2.36 1.26 4.11
CA ARG A 73 1.73 2.20 3.18
C ARG A 73 2.02 3.66 3.54
N ASP A 74 1.86 4.03 4.82
CA ASP A 74 2.09 5.40 5.29
C ASP A 74 3.58 5.77 5.20
N ASN A 75 4.46 4.84 5.53
CA ASN A 75 5.91 5.03 5.41
C ASN A 75 6.35 5.22 3.96
N VAL A 76 5.79 4.44 3.02
CA VAL A 76 6.07 4.58 1.58
C VAL A 76 5.60 5.94 1.07
N ILE A 77 4.37 6.36 1.39
CA ILE A 77 3.83 7.67 0.98
C ILE A 77 4.69 8.80 1.54
N SER A 78 5.04 8.75 2.82
CA SER A 78 5.92 9.74 3.44
C SER A 78 7.28 9.80 2.75
N ARG A 79 7.86 8.64 2.41
CA ARG A 79 9.14 8.59 1.69
C ARG A 79 9.06 9.17 0.29
N LEU A 80 7.98 8.92 -0.45
CA LEU A 80 7.75 9.53 -1.77
C LEU A 80 7.60 11.05 -1.68
N GLN A 81 6.96 11.57 -0.63
CA GLN A 81 6.91 13.02 -0.37
C GLN A 81 8.29 13.60 -0.10
N GLU A 82 9.11 12.96 0.72
CA GLU A 82 10.51 13.37 0.98
C GLU A 82 11.36 13.39 -0.29
N LEU A 83 11.12 12.44 -1.19
CA LEU A 83 11.79 12.35 -2.49
C LEU A 83 11.23 13.33 -3.53
N ASN A 84 10.30 14.19 -3.15
CA ASN A 84 9.64 15.17 -4.01
C ASN A 84 8.94 14.50 -5.22
N SER A 85 8.14 13.46 -4.97
CA SER A 85 7.22 12.93 -5.96
C SER A 85 6.28 14.05 -6.45
N PRO A 86 5.97 14.16 -7.75
CA PRO A 86 5.03 15.15 -8.25
C PRO A 86 3.64 15.03 -7.61
N ASP A 87 2.92 16.16 -7.55
CA ASP A 87 1.59 16.22 -6.92
C ASP A 87 0.61 15.24 -7.59
N GLU A 88 0.67 15.07 -8.92
CA GLU A 88 -0.16 14.10 -9.64
C GLU A 88 0.04 12.65 -9.13
N GLU A 89 1.28 12.26 -8.89
CA GLU A 89 1.61 10.96 -8.31
C GLU A 89 1.08 10.83 -6.87
N LEU A 90 1.24 11.89 -6.07
CA LEU A 90 0.79 11.90 -4.67
C LEU A 90 -0.74 11.92 -4.54
N GLU A 91 -1.46 12.55 -5.47
CA GLU A 91 -2.93 12.54 -5.51
C GLU A 91 -3.49 11.14 -5.74
N LEU A 92 -2.91 10.37 -6.66
CA LEU A 92 -3.28 8.96 -6.88
C LEU A 92 -3.10 8.11 -5.62
N LEU A 93 -2.01 8.33 -4.89
CA LEU A 93 -1.76 7.62 -3.63
C LEU A 93 -2.71 8.06 -2.52
N ALA A 94 -3.08 9.34 -2.48
CA ALA A 94 -4.09 9.85 -1.55
C ALA A 94 -5.48 9.26 -1.85
N GLU A 95 -5.82 9.06 -3.12
CA GLU A 95 -7.05 8.36 -3.53
C GLU A 95 -7.03 6.90 -3.09
N ALA A 96 -5.97 6.16 -3.41
CA ALA A 96 -5.81 4.78 -2.98
C ALA A 96 -5.93 4.63 -1.45
N LYS A 97 -5.33 5.56 -0.69
CA LYS A 97 -5.41 5.55 0.78
C LYS A 97 -6.85 5.77 1.27
N ARG A 98 -7.58 6.74 0.73
CA ARG A 98 -9.00 6.98 1.10
C ARG A 98 -9.86 5.74 0.84
N ASN A 99 -9.68 5.11 -0.32
CA ASN A 99 -10.42 3.90 -0.69
C ASN A 99 -10.05 2.72 0.22
N SER A 100 -8.77 2.60 0.56
CA SER A 100 -8.30 1.59 1.52
C SER A 100 -8.88 1.81 2.93
N ASP A 101 -8.93 3.05 3.41
CA ASP A 101 -9.51 3.36 4.72
C ASP A 101 -11.02 3.03 4.73
N ALA A 102 -11.72 3.21 3.62
CA ALA A 102 -13.12 2.79 3.48
C ALA A 102 -13.28 1.26 3.50
N LEU A 103 -12.40 0.52 2.81
CA LEU A 103 -12.43 -0.95 2.79
C LEU A 103 -12.16 -1.56 4.17
N VAL A 104 -11.32 -0.92 4.99
CA VAL A 104 -11.06 -1.33 6.38
C VAL A 104 -12.36 -1.46 7.19
N GLU A 105 -13.38 -0.64 6.94
CA GLU A 105 -14.66 -0.75 7.64
C GLU A 105 -15.41 -2.06 7.29
N THR A 106 -15.35 -2.52 6.04
CA THR A 106 -15.90 -3.82 5.62
C THR A 106 -15.12 -4.97 6.28
N GLU A 107 -13.81 -4.87 6.32
CA GLU A 107 -12.93 -5.85 6.96
C GLU A 107 -13.16 -5.92 8.48
N ARG A 108 -13.30 -4.78 9.15
CA ARG A 108 -13.66 -4.68 10.57
C ARG A 108 -15.01 -5.34 10.86
N ARG A 109 -16.01 -5.12 9.99
CA ARG A 109 -17.32 -5.77 10.12
C ARG A 109 -17.19 -7.28 10.05
N SER A 110 -16.46 -7.81 9.08
CA SER A 110 -16.18 -9.24 8.96
C SER A 110 -15.52 -9.79 10.22
N MET A 111 -14.45 -9.15 10.69
CA MET A 111 -13.72 -9.55 11.88
C MET A 111 -14.60 -9.52 13.13
N ARG A 112 -15.43 -8.49 13.30
CA ARG A 112 -16.35 -8.37 14.44
C ARG A 112 -17.40 -9.48 14.43
N LEU A 113 -17.99 -9.79 13.29
CA LEU A 113 -18.94 -10.89 13.13
C LEU A 113 -18.33 -12.24 13.55
N ILE A 114 -17.10 -12.51 13.13
CA ILE A 114 -16.39 -13.74 13.49
C ILE A 114 -16.13 -13.81 15.00
N MET A 115 -15.58 -12.76 15.58
CA MET A 115 -15.21 -12.74 17.00
C MET A 115 -16.45 -12.92 17.89
N GLU A 116 -17.58 -12.28 17.56
CA GLU A 116 -18.85 -12.51 18.26
C GLU A 116 -19.36 -13.94 18.07
N ALA A 117 -19.35 -14.46 16.85
CA ALA A 117 -19.80 -15.83 16.56
C ALA A 117 -19.00 -16.88 17.32
N LEU A 118 -17.71 -16.62 17.52
CA LEU A 118 -16.80 -17.50 18.28
C LEU A 118 -16.90 -17.30 19.81
N GLY A 119 -17.65 -16.29 20.26
CA GLY A 119 -17.87 -16.04 21.68
C GLY A 119 -16.73 -15.32 22.40
N TYR A 120 -15.90 -14.58 21.67
CA TYR A 120 -14.86 -13.75 22.27
C TYR A 120 -15.51 -12.52 22.96
N PRO A 121 -15.19 -12.25 24.23
CA PRO A 121 -15.60 -11.02 24.89
C PRO A 121 -14.84 -9.80 24.29
N GLU A 122 -15.43 -8.61 24.34
CA GLU A 122 -14.83 -7.41 23.77
C GLU A 122 -13.45 -7.08 24.34
N GLU A 123 -13.22 -7.41 25.61
CA GLU A 123 -11.92 -7.22 26.29
C GLU A 123 -10.78 -8.06 25.72
N ASP A 124 -11.10 -9.14 25.02
CA ASP A 124 -10.13 -10.02 24.36
C ASP A 124 -9.96 -9.70 22.86
N MET A 125 -10.71 -8.74 22.34
CA MET A 125 -10.60 -8.29 20.94
C MET A 125 -9.58 -7.14 20.82
N VAL A 126 -8.93 -7.04 19.66
CA VAL A 126 -8.18 -5.83 19.33
C VAL A 126 -9.12 -4.63 19.30
N TYR A 127 -8.61 -3.46 19.70
CA TYR A 127 -9.42 -2.25 19.91
C TYR A 127 -10.32 -1.91 18.72
N GLU A 128 -9.80 -2.00 17.51
CA GLU A 128 -10.52 -1.64 16.27
C GLU A 128 -11.70 -2.58 15.99
N VAL A 129 -11.59 -3.84 16.37
CA VAL A 129 -12.67 -4.82 16.24
C VAL A 129 -13.66 -4.68 17.39
N ALA A 130 -13.17 -4.50 18.61
CA ALA A 130 -14.01 -4.32 19.81
C ALA A 130 -14.93 -3.11 19.68
N THR A 131 -14.44 -2.02 19.10
CA THR A 131 -15.20 -0.75 18.96
C THR A 131 -16.10 -0.70 17.73
N PHE A 132 -16.03 -1.68 16.83
CA PHE A 132 -16.92 -1.73 15.67
C PHE A 132 -18.36 -2.05 16.11
N GLN A 133 -19.32 -1.24 15.66
CA GLN A 133 -20.73 -1.43 15.99
C GLN A 133 -21.42 -2.22 14.87
N LEU A 134 -21.84 -3.44 15.19
CA LEU A 134 -22.67 -4.24 14.28
C LEU A 134 -24.05 -3.62 14.12
N SER A 135 -24.63 -3.74 12.94
CA SER A 135 -26.00 -3.30 12.68
C SER A 135 -27.02 -4.18 13.46
N PRO A 136 -28.26 -3.68 13.69
CA PRO A 136 -29.30 -4.51 14.27
C PRO A 136 -29.51 -5.84 13.53
N GLU A 137 -29.45 -5.80 12.20
CA GLU A 137 -29.58 -6.99 11.35
C GLU A 137 -28.42 -7.99 11.58
N ASP A 138 -27.19 -7.51 11.74
CA ASP A 138 -26.04 -8.35 12.05
C ASP A 138 -26.15 -8.98 13.44
N LEU A 139 -26.71 -8.26 14.41
CA LEU A 139 -26.88 -8.75 15.78
C LEU A 139 -27.93 -9.85 15.87
N GLU A 140 -28.96 -9.85 15.02
CA GLU A 140 -30.01 -10.86 14.95
C GLU A 140 -29.56 -12.17 14.31
N LEU A 141 -28.44 -12.18 13.59
CA LEU A 141 -27.91 -13.39 12.95
C LEU A 141 -27.50 -14.44 13.99
N SER A 142 -27.80 -15.69 13.68
CA SER A 142 -27.26 -16.85 14.42
C SER A 142 -25.73 -16.92 14.28
N ARG A 143 -25.09 -17.77 15.09
CA ARG A 143 -23.65 -17.99 15.02
C ARG A 143 -23.18 -18.38 13.62
N GLU A 144 -23.86 -19.35 13.02
CA GLU A 144 -23.55 -19.87 11.68
C GLU A 144 -23.74 -18.78 10.61
N GLU A 145 -24.81 -18.03 10.67
CA GLU A 145 -25.08 -16.92 9.74
C GLU A 145 -24.08 -15.78 9.86
N LYS A 146 -23.59 -15.46 11.08
CA LYS A 146 -22.51 -14.48 11.28
C LYS A 146 -21.23 -14.92 10.60
N LEU A 147 -20.84 -16.19 10.74
CA LEU A 147 -19.64 -16.74 10.11
C LEU A 147 -19.74 -16.79 8.58
N GLU A 148 -20.92 -17.15 8.06
CA GLU A 148 -21.20 -17.13 6.62
C GLU A 148 -21.16 -15.69 6.07
N LYS A 149 -21.87 -14.78 6.71
CA LYS A 149 -21.88 -13.36 6.33
C LYS A 149 -20.50 -12.74 6.34
N ALA A 150 -19.73 -13.00 7.39
CA ALA A 150 -18.35 -12.50 7.53
C ALA A 150 -17.45 -12.95 6.38
N ARG A 151 -17.58 -14.21 5.96
CA ARG A 151 -16.85 -14.73 4.80
C ARG A 151 -17.35 -14.11 3.51
N ASP A 152 -18.68 -14.08 3.30
CA ASP A 152 -19.27 -13.64 2.05
C ASP A 152 -18.92 -12.21 1.70
N ILE A 153 -18.95 -11.27 2.65
CA ILE A 153 -18.58 -9.86 2.42
C ILE A 153 -17.09 -9.66 2.09
N MET A 154 -16.26 -10.65 2.32
CA MET A 154 -14.83 -10.61 1.98
C MET A 154 -14.52 -11.19 0.59
N PHE A 155 -15.52 -11.82 -0.06
CA PHE A 155 -15.36 -12.51 -1.34
C PHE A 155 -16.47 -12.18 -2.35
N ASP A 156 -17.32 -11.21 -2.05
CA ASP A 156 -18.35 -10.74 -2.96
C ASP A 156 -17.80 -9.75 -4.00
N GLN A 157 -18.63 -9.43 -4.99
CA GLN A 157 -18.23 -8.50 -6.06
C GLN A 157 -17.98 -7.08 -5.52
N GLU A 158 -18.71 -6.65 -4.49
CA GLU A 158 -18.53 -5.32 -3.89
C GLU A 158 -17.13 -5.18 -3.28
N TYR A 159 -16.65 -6.22 -2.56
CA TYR A 159 -15.30 -6.24 -2.02
C TYR A 159 -14.23 -6.21 -3.12
N ASP A 160 -14.43 -6.97 -4.20
CA ASP A 160 -13.50 -6.98 -5.33
C ASP A 160 -13.46 -5.61 -6.03
N ASP A 161 -14.60 -4.97 -6.25
CA ASP A 161 -14.69 -3.61 -6.82
C ASP A 161 -14.02 -2.56 -5.91
N ASP A 162 -14.21 -2.65 -4.61
CA ASP A 162 -13.54 -1.79 -3.63
C ASP A 162 -12.02 -2.01 -3.64
N LYS A 163 -11.58 -3.26 -3.76
CA LYS A 163 -10.15 -3.59 -3.88
C LYS A 163 -9.55 -3.03 -5.17
N ASP A 164 -10.25 -3.14 -6.29
CA ASP A 164 -9.82 -2.56 -7.56
C ASP A 164 -9.72 -1.04 -7.45
N SER A 165 -10.64 -0.38 -6.75
CA SER A 165 -10.58 1.07 -6.52
C SER A 165 -9.34 1.54 -5.74
N ILE A 166 -8.68 0.63 -5.01
CA ILE A 166 -7.40 0.87 -4.33
C ILE A 166 -6.24 0.59 -5.28
N MET A 167 -6.30 -0.53 -6.00
CA MET A 167 -5.18 -1.01 -6.82
C MET A 167 -5.03 -0.23 -8.12
N ASP A 168 -6.12 0.24 -8.72
CA ASP A 168 -6.09 1.01 -9.97
C ASP A 168 -5.30 2.32 -9.85
N PRO A 169 -5.53 3.18 -8.83
CA PRO A 169 -4.69 4.36 -8.61
C PRO A 169 -3.23 4.04 -8.33
N ILE A 170 -2.94 2.92 -7.64
CA ILE A 170 -1.55 2.47 -7.40
C ILE A 170 -0.88 2.07 -8.72
N ALA A 171 -1.58 1.34 -9.58
CA ALA A 171 -1.07 0.94 -10.89
C ALA A 171 -0.82 2.15 -11.79
N GLU A 172 -1.73 3.12 -11.82
CA GLU A 172 -1.57 4.38 -12.55
C GLU A 172 -0.39 5.20 -12.02
N PHE A 173 -0.25 5.32 -10.69
CA PHE A 173 0.92 5.92 -10.05
C PHE A 173 2.21 5.25 -10.53
N GLN A 174 2.29 3.92 -10.53
CA GLN A 174 3.47 3.18 -10.96
C GLN A 174 3.79 3.45 -12.44
N GLU A 175 2.79 3.55 -13.30
CA GLU A 175 2.96 3.82 -14.74
C GLU A 175 3.53 5.22 -14.98
N ILE A 176 2.92 6.27 -14.44
CA ILE A 176 3.39 7.66 -14.64
C ILE A 176 4.75 7.91 -13.96
N MET A 177 4.98 7.35 -12.78
CA MET A 177 6.27 7.39 -12.09
C MET A 177 7.36 6.73 -12.93
N ASN A 178 7.13 5.54 -13.46
CA ASN A 178 8.08 4.84 -14.30
C ASN A 178 8.42 5.63 -15.56
N ALA A 179 7.43 6.17 -16.25
CA ALA A 179 7.63 6.99 -17.45
C ALA A 179 8.47 8.24 -17.15
N ARG A 180 8.21 8.93 -16.05
CA ARG A 180 8.99 10.09 -15.60
C ARG A 180 10.44 9.73 -15.32
N LEU A 181 10.67 8.66 -14.54
CA LEU A 181 12.02 8.23 -14.15
C LEU A 181 12.85 7.74 -15.33
N GLU A 182 12.24 7.07 -16.32
CA GLU A 182 12.89 6.70 -17.57
C GLU A 182 13.33 7.95 -18.36
N ALA A 183 12.47 8.97 -18.45
CA ALA A 183 12.81 10.23 -19.10
C ALA A 183 13.95 10.96 -18.37
N GLU A 184 13.93 11.03 -17.03
CA GLU A 184 15.01 11.61 -16.22
C GLU A 184 16.35 10.89 -16.47
N LEU A 185 16.34 9.58 -16.52
CA LEU A 185 17.54 8.75 -16.78
C LEU A 185 18.07 8.98 -18.20
N GLU A 186 17.20 9.07 -19.20
CA GLU A 186 17.60 9.33 -20.58
C GLU A 186 18.27 10.70 -20.74
N VAL A 187 17.73 11.73 -20.05
CA VAL A 187 18.34 13.07 -20.01
C VAL A 187 19.74 13.01 -19.39
N ALA A 188 19.88 12.31 -18.25
CA ALA A 188 21.17 12.17 -17.58
C ALA A 188 22.20 11.44 -18.47
N ARG A 189 21.80 10.38 -19.20
CA ARG A 189 22.65 9.66 -20.14
C ARG A 189 23.11 10.50 -21.33
N LYS A 190 22.18 11.27 -21.92
CA LYS A 190 22.52 12.18 -23.05
C LYS A 190 23.47 13.28 -22.64
N ALA A 191 23.49 13.68 -21.38
CA ALA A 191 24.46 14.64 -20.87
C ALA A 191 25.87 14.05 -20.69
N THR A 192 25.99 12.73 -20.76
CA THR A 192 27.26 11.99 -20.58
C THR A 192 27.94 11.65 -21.91
N THR A 193 27.20 11.71 -23.02
CA THR A 193 27.71 11.49 -24.41
C THR A 193 28.06 12.79 -25.10
#